data_1d924baae9e2d309bb45f85604e816d2
#
_entry.id   1d924baae9e2d309bb45f85604e816d2
#
_cell.length_a   1.000
_cell.length_b   1.000
_cell.length_c   1.000
_cell.angle_alpha   90.00
_cell.angle_beta   90.00
_cell.angle_gamma   90.00
#
_symmetry.space_group_name_H-M   'P 1'
#
loop_
_entity.id
_entity.type
_entity.pdbx_description
1 polymer ?
#
loop_
_entity_poly.entity_id
_entity_poly.type
_entity_poly.pdbx_seq_one_letter_code
_entity_poly.pdbx_strand_id
1 'polypeptide(L)'
;MTPRAQQPALNHTTSYYAATSLPQPELPMLKGEVLADVCVVGGGFSGLNTALELAERGLSVVLLEAHRIGWGASGRNGGQLIRGVGHGLDQFTNVLGAEGVRQMKLMGLEAVEIVRQRVERFQIPCDLTWGYCDLANKPRDLEGFAEDAEELRSLGYRYETRLLQANEMHTVVGSTRYVGGLIDMGSGHLHPLNLALGEAAAAQRLGVRLFERSAVTRIDYGPEVKVHTAEGSVRAKTLVLGCNAYLNNLNPELSGKVLPAGSYIIATEPLSEEQAHALLPQNMAVCDQRVALDYYRLSADRRLLFGGACHYSGRDPKDIAAYMCPKMLDVFPQLSGVKIDYQWGGMIGIGANRLPQIGRLKDQPNVYYAQAYSGHGVNATHLAGKLLAEAISGQHSGGFDLFARVPHITFPGGKHLRSPLLALGMLWHRLKELV
;
A
#
# COMPACT_ATOMS: atom_id res chain seq x y z
N MET A 1 -3.54 12.52 35.86
CA MET A 1 -4.63 12.35 34.90
C MET A 1 -4.01 11.82 33.62
N THR A 2 -4.12 10.52 33.33
CA THR A 2 -3.69 9.89 32.10
C THR A 2 -4.54 10.44 30.95
N PRO A 3 -3.98 10.89 29.81
CA PRO A 3 -4.75 11.34 28.67
C PRO A 3 -5.63 10.17 28.21
N ARG A 4 -6.95 10.38 28.18
CA ARG A 4 -7.88 9.46 27.50
C ARG A 4 -7.37 9.29 26.07
N ALA A 5 -6.95 8.08 25.72
CA ALA A 5 -6.72 7.72 24.33
C ALA A 5 -8.02 8.04 23.58
N GLN A 6 -7.97 9.00 22.67
CA GLN A 6 -9.07 9.25 21.75
C GLN A 6 -9.36 7.95 21.02
N GLN A 7 -10.58 7.42 21.17
CA GLN A 7 -11.01 6.29 20.36
C GLN A 7 -10.86 6.71 18.89
N PRO A 8 -10.15 5.94 18.06
CA PRO A 8 -10.02 6.27 16.64
C PRO A 8 -11.42 6.35 16.04
N ALA A 9 -11.64 7.33 15.15
CA ALA A 9 -12.90 7.51 14.47
C ALA A 9 -13.26 6.21 13.74
N LEU A 10 -14.44 5.65 14.00
CA LEU A 10 -14.92 4.40 13.39
C LEU A 10 -15.17 4.57 11.88
N ASN A 11 -15.44 5.77 11.43
CA ASN A 11 -15.66 6.10 10.01
C ASN A 11 -14.35 6.40 9.27
N HIS A 12 -14.40 6.41 7.95
CA HIS A 12 -13.28 6.86 7.13
C HIS A 12 -12.84 8.28 7.49
N THR A 13 -11.55 8.57 7.29
CA THR A 13 -11.04 9.95 7.41
C THR A 13 -11.71 10.84 6.36
N THR A 14 -11.85 12.13 6.66
CA THR A 14 -12.33 13.13 5.70
C THR A 14 -11.30 13.27 4.58
N SER A 15 -11.52 12.58 3.47
CA SER A 15 -10.65 12.55 2.30
C SER A 15 -11.47 12.63 1.02
N TYR A 16 -10.82 12.97 -0.08
CA TYR A 16 -11.43 12.88 -1.41
C TYR A 16 -12.02 11.48 -1.66
N TYR A 17 -11.28 10.43 -1.29
CA TYR A 17 -11.73 9.06 -1.50
C TYR A 17 -12.97 8.69 -0.68
N ALA A 18 -13.08 9.16 0.55
CA ALA A 18 -14.28 8.94 1.36
C ALA A 18 -15.49 9.71 0.84
N ALA A 19 -15.26 10.93 0.30
CA ALA A 19 -16.33 11.78 -0.25
C ALA A 19 -16.86 11.27 -1.60
N THR A 20 -16.05 10.52 -2.36
CA THR A 20 -16.38 10.03 -3.71
C THR A 20 -16.46 8.51 -3.80
N SER A 21 -16.45 7.83 -2.64
CA SER A 21 -16.52 6.37 -2.59
C SER A 21 -17.86 5.82 -3.08
N LEU A 22 -17.82 4.60 -3.61
CA LEU A 22 -19.01 3.82 -3.88
C LEU A 22 -19.88 3.70 -2.64
N PRO A 23 -21.22 3.62 -2.79
CA PRO A 23 -22.12 3.30 -1.70
C PRO A 23 -21.69 2.00 -1.01
N GLN A 24 -21.44 2.06 0.29
CA GLN A 24 -21.05 0.90 1.08
C GLN A 24 -22.19 0.57 2.07
N PRO A 25 -22.81 -0.62 1.96
CA PRO A 25 -23.75 -1.07 2.96
C PRO A 25 -23.03 -1.24 4.31
N GLU A 26 -23.75 -1.03 5.39
CA GLU A 26 -23.21 -1.31 6.72
C GLU A 26 -23.03 -2.82 6.90
N LEU A 27 -21.79 -3.24 7.15
CA LEU A 27 -21.48 -4.62 7.52
C LEU A 27 -21.75 -4.82 9.01
N PRO A 28 -22.21 -6.03 9.42
CA PRO A 28 -22.50 -6.31 10.81
C PRO A 28 -21.23 -6.29 11.68
N MET A 29 -21.40 -6.02 12.96
CA MET A 29 -20.40 -6.30 13.99
C MET A 29 -20.46 -7.79 14.35
N LEU A 30 -19.32 -8.41 14.64
CA LEU A 30 -19.26 -9.79 15.07
C LEU A 30 -19.94 -9.94 16.46
N LYS A 31 -20.94 -10.82 16.54
CA LYS A 31 -21.62 -11.21 17.79
C LYS A 31 -21.62 -12.71 17.95
N GLY A 32 -21.40 -13.16 19.20
CA GLY A 32 -21.35 -14.58 19.50
C GLY A 32 -20.12 -15.30 18.95
N GLU A 33 -20.17 -16.64 18.92
CA GLU A 33 -19.08 -17.46 18.39
C GLU A 33 -19.37 -17.89 16.95
N VAL A 34 -18.36 -17.72 16.07
CA VAL A 34 -18.44 -18.10 14.66
C VAL A 34 -17.29 -19.05 14.33
N LEU A 35 -17.57 -20.10 13.54
CA LEU A 35 -16.60 -21.08 13.07
C LEU A 35 -16.19 -20.77 11.61
N ALA A 36 -14.91 -20.97 11.30
CA ALA A 36 -14.37 -20.85 9.94
C ALA A 36 -13.16 -21.78 9.74
N ASP A 37 -12.76 -22.03 8.50
CA ASP A 37 -11.46 -22.62 8.21
C ASP A 37 -10.36 -21.59 8.45
N VAL A 38 -10.58 -20.34 8.02
CA VAL A 38 -9.62 -19.26 8.14
C VAL A 38 -10.27 -18.01 8.75
N CYS A 39 -9.62 -17.44 9.76
CA CYS A 39 -9.90 -16.09 10.27
C CYS A 39 -8.87 -15.11 9.72
N VAL A 40 -9.32 -14.04 9.07
CA VAL A 40 -8.47 -12.96 8.58
C VAL A 40 -8.70 -11.72 9.42
N VAL A 41 -7.63 -11.10 9.94
CA VAL A 41 -7.69 -9.87 10.73
C VAL A 41 -7.11 -8.71 9.91
N GLY A 42 -7.97 -7.72 9.64
CA GLY A 42 -7.68 -6.53 8.85
C GLY A 42 -8.42 -6.51 7.51
N GLY A 43 -9.29 -5.52 7.32
CA GLY A 43 -10.12 -5.30 6.12
C GLY A 43 -9.48 -4.36 5.09
N GLY A 44 -8.14 -4.31 5.03
CA GLY A 44 -7.38 -3.67 3.97
C GLY A 44 -7.10 -4.62 2.80
N PHE A 45 -6.36 -4.15 1.79
CA PHE A 45 -6.03 -4.96 0.61
C PHE A 45 -5.43 -6.34 0.95
N SER A 46 -4.48 -6.43 1.90
CA SER A 46 -3.88 -7.73 2.26
C SER A 46 -4.92 -8.73 2.73
N GLY A 47 -5.79 -8.32 3.66
CA GLY A 47 -6.82 -9.21 4.18
C GLY A 47 -7.91 -9.53 3.17
N LEU A 48 -8.38 -8.53 2.41
CA LEU A 48 -9.41 -8.73 1.39
C LEU A 48 -8.94 -9.69 0.30
N ASN A 49 -7.73 -9.48 -0.23
CA ASN A 49 -7.20 -10.35 -1.27
C ASN A 49 -6.90 -11.76 -0.78
N THR A 50 -6.38 -11.89 0.46
CA THR A 50 -6.23 -13.23 1.06
C THR A 50 -7.59 -13.92 1.20
N ALA A 51 -8.61 -13.20 1.69
CA ALA A 51 -9.94 -13.76 1.88
C ALA A 51 -10.60 -14.18 0.55
N LEU A 52 -10.47 -13.35 -0.49
CA LEU A 52 -10.93 -13.66 -1.85
C LEU A 52 -10.28 -14.93 -2.39
N GLU A 53 -8.96 -14.98 -2.38
CA GLU A 53 -8.18 -16.12 -2.89
C GLU A 53 -8.50 -17.43 -2.14
N LEU A 54 -8.71 -17.37 -0.82
CA LEU A 54 -9.09 -18.53 -0.02
C LEU A 54 -10.52 -18.99 -0.32
N ALA A 55 -11.47 -18.07 -0.47
CA ALA A 55 -12.84 -18.39 -0.80
C ALA A 55 -12.96 -19.01 -2.21
N GLU A 56 -12.17 -18.54 -3.18
CA GLU A 56 -12.08 -19.15 -4.52
C GLU A 56 -11.53 -20.58 -4.49
N ARG A 57 -10.78 -20.94 -3.45
CA ARG A 57 -10.29 -22.31 -3.18
C ARG A 57 -11.25 -23.13 -2.32
N GLY A 58 -12.47 -22.64 -2.05
CA GLY A 58 -13.52 -23.34 -1.33
C GLY A 58 -13.40 -23.36 0.19
N LEU A 59 -12.50 -22.54 0.77
CA LEU A 59 -12.36 -22.43 2.22
C LEU A 59 -13.41 -21.47 2.79
N SER A 60 -13.95 -21.80 3.97
CA SER A 60 -14.81 -20.88 4.71
C SER A 60 -13.97 -19.81 5.40
N VAL A 61 -14.24 -18.54 5.10
CA VAL A 61 -13.43 -17.40 5.57
C VAL A 61 -14.31 -16.43 6.37
N VAL A 62 -13.79 -15.99 7.52
CA VAL A 62 -14.27 -14.85 8.28
C VAL A 62 -13.21 -13.77 8.27
N LEU A 63 -13.59 -12.53 7.91
CA LEU A 63 -12.72 -11.37 7.99
C LEU A 63 -13.24 -10.38 9.03
N LEU A 64 -12.34 -9.94 9.92
CA LEU A 64 -12.60 -8.98 10.99
C LEU A 64 -11.88 -7.66 10.70
N GLU A 65 -12.64 -6.56 10.64
CA GLU A 65 -12.11 -5.20 10.52
C GLU A 65 -12.48 -4.39 11.77
N ALA A 66 -11.50 -3.69 12.29
CA ALA A 66 -11.69 -2.87 13.50
C ALA A 66 -12.58 -1.64 13.27
N HIS A 67 -12.58 -1.10 12.06
CA HIS A 67 -13.29 0.11 11.65
C HIS A 67 -14.24 -0.18 10.49
N ARG A 68 -13.93 0.39 9.32
CA ARG A 68 -14.62 0.16 8.04
C ARG A 68 -13.65 -0.51 7.04
N ILE A 69 -14.16 -1.26 6.10
CA ILE A 69 -13.35 -1.84 5.02
C ILE A 69 -12.52 -0.74 4.33
N GLY A 70 -11.22 -0.97 4.17
CA GLY A 70 -10.32 0.00 3.57
C GLY A 70 -9.96 1.20 4.46
N TRP A 71 -10.31 1.19 5.75
CA TRP A 71 -10.07 2.32 6.66
C TRP A 71 -8.60 2.70 6.80
N GLY A 72 -7.69 1.74 6.76
CA GLY A 72 -6.25 1.94 6.90
C GLY A 72 -5.60 2.52 5.64
N ALA A 73 -4.34 2.17 5.41
CA ALA A 73 -3.56 2.63 4.26
C ALA A 73 -4.21 2.31 2.90
N SER A 74 -4.99 1.24 2.81
CA SER A 74 -5.65 0.80 1.57
C SER A 74 -6.63 1.83 1.02
N GLY A 75 -7.35 2.56 1.86
CA GLY A 75 -8.28 3.61 1.42
C GLY A 75 -7.72 5.02 1.53
N ARG A 76 -6.41 5.21 1.80
CA ARG A 76 -5.78 6.52 2.02
C ARG A 76 -4.54 6.79 1.19
N ASN A 77 -4.05 5.79 0.42
CA ASN A 77 -2.82 5.89 -0.37
C ASN A 77 -3.01 6.77 -1.62
N GLY A 78 -1.92 7.00 -2.37
CA GLY A 78 -1.93 7.83 -3.59
C GLY A 78 -2.71 7.23 -4.76
N GLY A 79 -3.16 5.99 -4.66
CA GLY A 79 -3.85 5.29 -5.75
C GLY A 79 -2.94 4.90 -6.89
N GLN A 80 -1.63 4.89 -6.71
CA GLN A 80 -0.67 4.49 -7.73
C GLN A 80 -0.49 2.98 -7.74
N LEU A 81 -0.67 2.36 -8.89
CA LEU A 81 -0.49 0.94 -9.16
C LEU A 81 0.79 0.78 -9.97
N ILE A 82 1.89 0.46 -9.29
CA ILE A 82 3.23 0.48 -9.86
C ILE A 82 3.83 -0.92 -9.81
N ARG A 83 4.55 -1.33 -10.87
CA ARG A 83 5.29 -2.60 -10.93
C ARG A 83 6.26 -2.78 -9.76
N GLY A 84 6.62 -4.02 -9.45
CA GLY A 84 7.54 -4.38 -8.38
C GLY A 84 6.86 -4.75 -7.07
N VAL A 85 7.63 -5.21 -6.10
CA VAL A 85 7.14 -5.63 -4.77
C VAL A 85 7.84 -4.91 -3.62
N GLY A 86 8.69 -3.94 -3.91
CA GLY A 86 9.50 -3.22 -2.91
C GLY A 86 10.81 -2.76 -3.53
N HIS A 87 11.81 -2.47 -2.70
CA HIS A 87 13.07 -1.88 -3.15
C HIS A 87 14.27 -2.75 -2.78
N GLY A 88 15.29 -2.77 -3.66
CA GLY A 88 16.59 -3.37 -3.37
C GLY A 88 16.57 -4.89 -3.26
N LEU A 89 15.87 -5.59 -4.15
CA LEU A 89 15.82 -7.07 -4.19
C LEU A 89 17.22 -7.67 -4.37
N ASP A 90 18.08 -7.05 -5.16
CA ASP A 90 19.42 -7.57 -5.51
C ASP A 90 20.34 -7.74 -4.29
N GLN A 91 20.13 -6.99 -3.22
CA GLN A 91 20.86 -7.15 -1.97
C GLN A 91 20.65 -8.53 -1.31
N PHE A 92 19.62 -9.28 -1.71
CA PHE A 92 19.28 -10.59 -1.18
C PHE A 92 19.77 -11.76 -2.07
N THR A 93 20.57 -11.49 -3.09
CA THR A 93 21.12 -12.54 -3.98
C THR A 93 21.87 -13.64 -3.21
N ASN A 94 22.58 -13.28 -2.14
CA ASN A 94 23.27 -14.27 -1.30
C ASN A 94 22.32 -15.19 -0.51
N VAL A 95 21.07 -14.76 -0.26
CA VAL A 95 20.07 -15.51 0.52
C VAL A 95 19.15 -16.31 -0.41
N LEU A 96 18.75 -15.70 -1.52
CA LEU A 96 17.73 -16.22 -2.43
C LEU A 96 18.32 -16.92 -3.66
N GLY A 97 19.60 -16.63 -3.99
CA GLY A 97 20.20 -16.94 -5.27
C GLY A 97 19.74 -15.99 -6.39
N ALA A 98 20.47 -15.93 -7.49
CA ALA A 98 20.11 -15.08 -8.63
C ALA A 98 18.73 -15.43 -9.21
N GLU A 99 18.41 -16.72 -9.32
CA GLU A 99 17.10 -17.17 -9.81
C GLU A 99 15.97 -16.81 -8.84
N GLY A 100 16.16 -16.90 -7.52
CA GLY A 100 15.16 -16.47 -6.54
C GLY A 100 14.87 -14.97 -6.62
N VAL A 101 15.90 -14.13 -6.80
CA VAL A 101 15.73 -12.69 -7.05
C VAL A 101 14.96 -12.44 -8.34
N ARG A 102 15.33 -13.13 -9.43
CA ARG A 102 14.65 -13.04 -10.72
C ARG A 102 13.16 -13.42 -10.60
N GLN A 103 12.84 -14.50 -9.90
CA GLN A 103 11.46 -14.91 -9.66
C GLN A 103 10.67 -13.85 -8.86
N MET A 104 11.26 -13.24 -7.85
CA MET A 104 10.60 -12.15 -7.10
C MET A 104 10.38 -10.90 -7.97
N LYS A 105 11.29 -10.58 -8.89
CA LYS A 105 11.09 -9.49 -9.87
C LYS A 105 9.91 -9.82 -10.80
N LEU A 106 9.82 -11.05 -11.32
CA LEU A 106 8.67 -11.49 -12.14
C LEU A 106 7.35 -11.44 -11.37
N MET A 107 7.33 -11.89 -10.11
CA MET A 107 6.17 -11.76 -9.25
C MET A 107 5.77 -10.28 -9.01
N GLY A 108 6.74 -9.36 -9.01
CA GLY A 108 6.47 -7.92 -8.95
C GLY A 108 5.74 -7.39 -10.18
N LEU A 109 6.01 -7.95 -11.36
CA LEU A 109 5.26 -7.65 -12.60
C LEU A 109 3.88 -8.30 -12.55
N GLU A 110 3.79 -9.56 -12.12
CA GLU A 110 2.53 -10.29 -11.94
C GLU A 110 1.58 -9.59 -10.96
N ALA A 111 2.11 -8.95 -9.92
CA ALA A 111 1.33 -8.26 -8.91
C ALA A 111 0.38 -7.18 -9.50
N VAL A 112 0.82 -6.47 -10.54
CA VAL A 112 -0.04 -5.50 -11.26
C VAL A 112 -1.10 -6.22 -12.07
N GLU A 113 -0.76 -7.34 -12.72
CA GLU A 113 -1.70 -8.14 -13.49
C GLU A 113 -2.81 -8.74 -12.60
N ILE A 114 -2.49 -9.13 -11.37
CA ILE A 114 -3.49 -9.60 -10.41
C ILE A 114 -4.54 -8.50 -10.17
N VAL A 115 -4.11 -7.24 -9.96
CA VAL A 115 -5.04 -6.11 -9.79
C VAL A 115 -5.87 -5.88 -11.05
N ARG A 116 -5.23 -5.87 -12.25
CA ARG A 116 -5.92 -5.73 -13.54
C ARG A 116 -7.03 -6.76 -13.68
N GLN A 117 -6.68 -8.04 -13.53
CA GLN A 117 -7.62 -9.15 -13.64
C GLN A 117 -8.74 -9.07 -12.61
N ARG A 118 -8.42 -8.62 -11.38
CA ARG A 118 -9.38 -8.43 -10.31
C ARG A 118 -10.42 -7.37 -10.66
N VAL A 119 -9.95 -6.21 -11.13
CA VAL A 119 -10.81 -5.11 -11.55
C VAL A 119 -11.70 -5.52 -12.73
N GLU A 120 -11.13 -6.18 -13.74
CA GLU A 120 -11.86 -6.66 -14.92
C GLU A 120 -12.89 -7.73 -14.56
N ARG A 121 -12.47 -8.78 -13.84
CA ARG A 121 -13.32 -9.93 -13.49
C ARG A 121 -14.51 -9.56 -12.63
N PHE A 122 -14.31 -8.69 -11.64
CA PHE A 122 -15.36 -8.27 -10.73
C PHE A 122 -16.01 -6.95 -11.13
N GLN A 123 -15.59 -6.37 -12.25
CA GLN A 123 -16.08 -5.09 -12.79
C GLN A 123 -16.07 -3.98 -11.72
N ILE A 124 -14.93 -3.80 -11.06
CA ILE A 124 -14.77 -2.85 -9.96
C ILE A 124 -14.63 -1.43 -10.52
N PRO A 125 -15.57 -0.50 -10.26
CA PRO A 125 -15.51 0.87 -10.76
C PRO A 125 -14.57 1.71 -9.88
N CYS A 126 -13.27 1.56 -10.07
CA CYS A 126 -12.21 2.24 -9.32
C CYS A 126 -11.38 3.23 -10.15
N ASP A 127 -11.92 3.72 -11.26
CA ASP A 127 -11.26 4.73 -12.12
C ASP A 127 -9.85 4.32 -12.56
N LEU A 128 -9.64 3.03 -12.86
CA LEU A 128 -8.33 2.51 -13.25
C LEU A 128 -7.89 3.14 -14.57
N THR A 129 -6.78 3.86 -14.51
CA THR A 129 -6.16 4.55 -15.66
C THR A 129 -4.72 4.08 -15.80
N TRP A 130 -4.33 3.69 -17.01
CA TRP A 130 -2.98 3.19 -17.32
C TRP A 130 -2.06 4.32 -17.71
N GLY A 131 -0.80 4.16 -17.41
CA GLY A 131 0.26 5.10 -17.62
C GLY A 131 0.85 5.61 -16.31
N TYR A 132 2.16 5.49 -16.22
CA TYR A 132 2.97 5.94 -15.09
C TYR A 132 4.30 6.48 -15.60
N CYS A 133 4.88 7.44 -14.89
CA CYS A 133 6.20 7.92 -15.22
C CYS A 133 7.03 8.16 -13.94
N ASP A 134 8.18 7.52 -13.87
CA ASP A 134 9.23 7.86 -12.92
C ASP A 134 9.92 9.16 -13.39
N LEU A 135 10.06 10.14 -12.49
CA LEU A 135 10.59 11.47 -12.81
C LEU A 135 12.01 11.64 -12.26
N ALA A 136 12.95 11.97 -13.11
CA ALA A 136 14.35 12.22 -12.76
C ALA A 136 14.54 13.63 -12.22
N ASN A 137 15.03 13.77 -10.99
CA ASN A 137 15.43 15.04 -10.40
C ASN A 137 16.85 15.44 -10.78
N LYS A 138 17.72 14.48 -11.09
CA LYS A 138 19.15 14.64 -11.39
C LYS A 138 19.55 13.75 -12.58
N PRO A 139 20.57 14.13 -13.36
CA PRO A 139 21.02 13.32 -14.50
C PRO A 139 21.35 11.85 -14.15
N ARG A 140 21.91 11.60 -12.97
CA ARG A 140 22.21 10.22 -12.51
C ARG A 140 20.97 9.34 -12.37
N ASP A 141 19.79 9.93 -12.15
CA ASP A 141 18.54 9.17 -12.03
C ASP A 141 18.18 8.54 -13.39
N LEU A 142 18.57 9.18 -14.51
CA LEU A 142 18.36 8.67 -15.87
C LEU A 142 19.21 7.42 -16.17
N GLU A 143 20.40 7.33 -15.60
CA GLU A 143 21.24 6.12 -15.72
C GLU A 143 20.52 4.93 -15.07
N GLY A 144 19.99 5.11 -13.85
CA GLY A 144 19.18 4.10 -13.17
C GLY A 144 17.92 3.71 -13.95
N PHE A 145 17.24 4.69 -14.56
CA PHE A 145 16.06 4.42 -15.41
C PHE A 145 16.41 3.63 -16.68
N ALA A 146 17.60 3.85 -17.25
CA ALA A 146 18.07 3.08 -18.39
C ALA A 146 18.35 1.60 -17.98
N GLU A 147 18.94 1.39 -16.80
CA GLU A 147 19.15 0.07 -16.23
C GLU A 147 17.81 -0.64 -15.95
N ASP A 148 16.85 0.06 -15.34
CA ASP A 148 15.50 -0.45 -15.08
C ASP A 148 14.78 -0.85 -16.39
N ALA A 149 14.86 -0.02 -17.43
CA ALA A 149 14.25 -0.33 -18.73
C ALA A 149 14.87 -1.56 -19.39
N GLU A 150 16.20 -1.74 -19.29
CA GLU A 150 16.89 -2.93 -19.79
C GLU A 150 16.54 -4.18 -18.97
N GLU A 151 16.46 -4.04 -17.63
CA GLU A 151 16.03 -5.14 -16.78
C GLU A 151 14.60 -5.59 -17.12
N LEU A 152 13.67 -4.67 -17.27
CA LEU A 152 12.29 -4.98 -17.66
C LEU A 152 12.24 -5.73 -19.00
N ARG A 153 13.05 -5.31 -19.98
CA ARG A 153 13.16 -6.00 -21.25
C ARG A 153 13.69 -7.42 -21.07
N SER A 154 14.73 -7.60 -20.26
CA SER A 154 15.33 -8.91 -19.97
C SER A 154 14.38 -9.88 -19.26
N LEU A 155 13.45 -9.33 -18.46
CA LEU A 155 12.38 -10.07 -17.78
C LEU A 155 11.18 -10.39 -18.69
N GLY A 156 11.20 -9.92 -19.96
CA GLY A 156 10.10 -10.11 -20.90
C GLY A 156 8.87 -9.24 -20.61
N TYR A 157 9.07 -8.05 -20.01
CA TYR A 157 7.99 -7.11 -19.77
C TYR A 157 7.31 -6.68 -21.07
N ARG A 158 6.00 -6.88 -21.16
CA ARG A 158 5.27 -6.76 -22.43
C ARG A 158 4.72 -5.37 -22.73
N TYR A 159 4.74 -4.46 -21.73
CA TYR A 159 4.23 -3.11 -21.89
C TYR A 159 5.31 -2.16 -22.37
N GLU A 160 4.89 -1.09 -23.04
CA GLU A 160 5.80 -0.05 -23.49
C GLU A 160 6.49 0.62 -22.28
N THR A 161 7.82 0.73 -22.38
CA THR A 161 8.66 1.56 -21.52
C THR A 161 9.47 2.49 -22.39
N ARG A 162 9.53 3.78 -22.03
CA ARG A 162 10.23 4.80 -22.82
C ARG A 162 10.94 5.80 -21.94
N LEU A 163 12.24 5.95 -22.15
CA LEU A 163 13.04 7.01 -21.54
C LEU A 163 12.71 8.36 -22.20
N LEU A 164 12.54 9.38 -21.37
CA LEU A 164 12.32 10.77 -21.76
C LEU A 164 13.54 11.61 -21.44
N GLN A 165 13.90 12.49 -22.36
CA GLN A 165 14.87 13.54 -22.15
C GLN A 165 14.18 14.83 -21.62
N ALA A 166 14.96 15.76 -21.10
CA ALA A 166 14.46 17.01 -20.51
C ALA A 166 13.51 17.80 -21.44
N ASN A 167 13.80 17.85 -22.72
CA ASN A 167 13.00 18.55 -23.72
C ASN A 167 11.66 17.85 -24.05
N GLU A 168 11.49 16.59 -23.64
CA GLU A 168 10.26 15.79 -23.84
C GLU A 168 9.34 15.81 -22.62
N MET A 169 9.83 16.26 -21.44
CA MET A 169 9.09 16.20 -20.18
C MET A 169 7.74 16.90 -20.21
N HIS A 170 7.61 17.97 -21.01
CA HIS A 170 6.36 18.70 -21.19
C HIS A 170 5.22 17.82 -21.75
N THR A 171 5.54 16.67 -22.34
CA THR A 171 4.53 15.72 -22.84
C THR A 171 3.89 14.88 -21.73
N VAL A 172 4.48 14.85 -20.53
CA VAL A 172 4.01 14.06 -19.38
C VAL A 172 3.67 14.95 -18.19
N VAL A 173 4.50 15.97 -17.91
CA VAL A 173 4.33 16.83 -16.75
C VAL A 173 4.63 18.29 -17.08
N GLY A 174 3.71 19.18 -16.72
CA GLY A 174 3.80 20.63 -16.91
C GLY A 174 4.65 21.30 -15.83
N SER A 175 5.87 20.80 -15.63
CA SER A 175 6.85 21.32 -14.68
C SER A 175 8.25 21.32 -15.29
N THR A 176 9.01 22.37 -15.03
CA THR A 176 10.41 22.50 -15.49
C THR A 176 11.42 21.87 -14.54
N ARG A 177 10.95 21.24 -13.47
CA ARG A 177 11.79 20.70 -12.40
C ARG A 177 12.58 19.45 -12.79
N TYR A 178 12.09 18.67 -13.73
CA TYR A 178 12.59 17.33 -14.02
C TYR A 178 13.47 17.31 -15.26
N VAL A 179 14.55 16.53 -15.19
CA VAL A 179 15.57 16.44 -16.25
C VAL A 179 15.33 15.26 -17.19
N GLY A 180 14.30 14.47 -16.95
CA GLY A 180 13.86 13.34 -17.77
C GLY A 180 12.96 12.39 -16.98
N GLY A 181 12.65 11.24 -17.56
CA GLY A 181 11.78 10.25 -16.91
C GLY A 181 11.76 8.90 -17.60
N LEU A 182 11.10 7.94 -16.98
CA LEU A 182 10.81 6.62 -17.55
C LEU A 182 9.29 6.38 -17.55
N ILE A 183 8.70 6.40 -18.75
CA ILE A 183 7.31 6.00 -18.96
C ILE A 183 7.18 4.49 -18.82
N ASP A 184 6.10 4.05 -18.17
CA ASP A 184 5.66 2.67 -18.06
C ASP A 184 4.15 2.55 -18.29
N MET A 185 3.75 1.94 -19.40
CA MET A 185 2.34 1.77 -19.76
C MET A 185 1.66 0.56 -19.10
N GLY A 186 2.41 -0.28 -18.40
CA GLY A 186 1.85 -1.39 -17.62
C GLY A 186 1.53 -1.04 -16.17
N SER A 187 2.00 0.09 -15.67
CA SER A 187 1.64 0.70 -14.39
C SER A 187 0.59 1.79 -14.59
N GLY A 188 -0.05 2.25 -13.51
CA GLY A 188 -1.12 3.24 -13.63
C GLY A 188 -1.60 3.79 -12.29
N HIS A 189 -2.85 4.22 -12.24
CA HIS A 189 -3.47 4.72 -11.02
C HIS A 189 -4.97 4.43 -10.95
N LEU A 190 -5.52 4.52 -9.75
CA LEU A 190 -6.92 4.18 -9.49
C LEU A 190 -7.44 4.89 -8.23
N HIS A 191 -8.75 4.75 -7.98
CA HIS A 191 -9.38 5.14 -6.73
C HIS A 191 -9.26 4.01 -5.69
N PRO A 192 -8.35 4.09 -4.72
CA PRO A 192 -7.96 2.93 -3.90
C PRO A 192 -9.06 2.49 -2.93
N LEU A 193 -9.90 3.40 -2.43
CA LEU A 193 -11.02 3.01 -1.58
C LEU A 193 -12.09 2.26 -2.37
N ASN A 194 -12.38 2.68 -3.61
CA ASN A 194 -13.33 1.97 -4.47
C ASN A 194 -12.82 0.58 -4.86
N LEU A 195 -11.51 0.42 -5.07
CA LEU A 195 -10.91 -0.90 -5.26
C LEU A 195 -11.18 -1.79 -4.03
N ALA A 196 -10.89 -1.31 -2.82
CA ALA A 196 -11.11 -2.10 -1.60
C ALA A 196 -12.59 -2.45 -1.37
N LEU A 197 -13.52 -1.52 -1.65
CA LEU A 197 -14.95 -1.75 -1.52
C LEU A 197 -15.47 -2.75 -2.56
N GLY A 198 -14.97 -2.66 -3.79
CA GLY A 198 -15.29 -3.62 -4.86
C GLY A 198 -14.79 -5.03 -4.54
N GLU A 199 -13.58 -5.13 -4.00
CA GLU A 199 -13.03 -6.41 -3.54
C GLU A 199 -13.82 -7.00 -2.35
N ALA A 200 -14.24 -6.17 -1.41
CA ALA A 200 -15.10 -6.61 -0.32
C ALA A 200 -16.45 -7.15 -0.82
N ALA A 201 -17.07 -6.45 -1.78
CA ALA A 201 -18.30 -6.91 -2.41
C ALA A 201 -18.10 -8.24 -3.18
N ALA A 202 -16.96 -8.40 -3.85
CA ALA A 202 -16.60 -9.65 -4.50
C ALA A 202 -16.40 -10.78 -3.49
N ALA A 203 -15.69 -10.51 -2.39
CA ALA A 203 -15.48 -11.47 -1.29
C ALA A 203 -16.81 -11.96 -0.69
N GLN A 204 -17.76 -11.04 -0.45
CA GLN A 204 -19.10 -11.40 0.03
C GLN A 204 -19.85 -12.30 -0.95
N ARG A 205 -19.80 -12.01 -2.27
CA ARG A 205 -20.38 -12.86 -3.31
C ARG A 205 -19.82 -14.29 -3.34
N LEU A 206 -18.56 -14.44 -2.93
CA LEU A 206 -17.87 -15.73 -2.79
C LEU A 206 -18.10 -16.38 -1.43
N GLY A 207 -18.96 -15.81 -0.57
CA GLY A 207 -19.31 -16.39 0.73
C GLY A 207 -18.40 -16.00 1.89
N VAL A 208 -17.47 -15.06 1.70
CA VAL A 208 -16.68 -14.52 2.83
C VAL A 208 -17.58 -13.75 3.77
N ARG A 209 -17.52 -14.05 5.06
CA ARG A 209 -18.25 -13.31 6.10
C ARG A 209 -17.42 -12.15 6.60
N LEU A 210 -17.81 -10.94 6.26
CA LEU A 210 -17.14 -9.69 6.61
C LEU A 210 -17.80 -9.06 7.83
N PHE A 211 -17.00 -8.67 8.81
CA PHE A 211 -17.46 -7.96 10.01
C PHE A 211 -16.65 -6.69 10.20
N GLU A 212 -17.35 -5.55 10.25
CA GLU A 212 -16.78 -4.24 10.59
C GLU A 212 -16.96 -3.94 12.08
N ARG A 213 -16.28 -2.90 12.57
CA ARG A 213 -16.36 -2.49 14.00
C ARG A 213 -16.12 -3.67 14.96
N SER A 214 -15.30 -4.60 14.51
CA SER A 214 -15.00 -5.87 15.17
C SER A 214 -13.52 -5.97 15.51
N ALA A 215 -13.03 -4.95 16.24
CA ALA A 215 -11.64 -4.89 16.67
C ALA A 215 -11.24 -6.11 17.47
N VAL A 216 -10.18 -6.79 17.03
CA VAL A 216 -9.61 -7.94 17.74
C VAL A 216 -8.91 -7.44 19.00
N THR A 217 -9.27 -8.00 20.13
CA THR A 217 -8.74 -7.64 21.45
C THR A 217 -7.72 -8.65 21.99
N ARG A 218 -7.88 -9.93 21.61
CA ARG A 218 -7.02 -11.02 22.07
C ARG A 218 -7.06 -12.17 21.06
N ILE A 219 -5.94 -12.91 21.00
CA ILE A 219 -5.81 -14.14 20.22
C ILE A 219 -5.32 -15.23 21.14
N ASP A 220 -6.08 -16.34 21.23
CA ASP A 220 -5.65 -17.56 21.88
C ASP A 220 -5.09 -18.48 20.79
N TYR A 221 -3.79 -18.74 20.88
CA TYR A 221 -3.07 -19.59 19.94
C TYR A 221 -3.21 -21.08 20.32
N GLY A 222 -3.13 -21.97 19.34
CA GLY A 222 -3.20 -23.42 19.52
C GLY A 222 -3.43 -24.12 18.19
N PRO A 223 -3.73 -25.45 18.20
CA PRO A 223 -4.06 -26.19 16.98
C PRO A 223 -5.25 -25.58 16.20
N GLU A 224 -6.20 -25.01 16.92
CA GLU A 224 -7.19 -24.07 16.46
C GLU A 224 -6.94 -22.73 17.17
N VAL A 225 -7.09 -21.64 16.44
CA VAL A 225 -6.99 -20.29 17.01
C VAL A 225 -8.36 -19.80 17.44
N LYS A 226 -8.43 -19.06 18.55
CA LYS A 226 -9.63 -18.33 18.94
C LYS A 226 -9.33 -16.83 18.96
N VAL A 227 -10.00 -16.10 18.09
CA VAL A 227 -9.83 -14.66 17.90
C VAL A 227 -11.00 -13.94 18.56
N HIS A 228 -10.73 -13.09 19.54
CA HIS A 228 -11.75 -12.41 20.34
C HIS A 228 -11.94 -10.96 19.92
N THR A 229 -13.19 -10.53 19.88
CA THR A 229 -13.61 -9.12 19.79
C THR A 229 -14.37 -8.73 21.07
N ALA A 230 -14.92 -7.52 21.12
CA ALA A 230 -15.71 -7.09 22.28
C ALA A 230 -17.01 -7.89 22.49
N GLU A 231 -17.69 -8.29 21.40
CA GLU A 231 -19.02 -8.93 21.46
C GLU A 231 -19.05 -10.35 20.89
N GLY A 232 -17.93 -10.85 20.36
CA GLY A 232 -17.89 -12.16 19.73
C GLY A 232 -16.50 -12.75 19.63
N SER A 233 -16.44 -13.95 19.07
CA SER A 233 -15.17 -14.64 18.77
C SER A 233 -15.27 -15.45 17.48
N VAL A 234 -14.12 -15.66 16.84
CA VAL A 234 -13.97 -16.60 15.72
C VAL A 234 -13.05 -17.73 16.15
N ARG A 235 -13.50 -18.97 15.94
CA ARG A 235 -12.65 -20.15 16.05
C ARG A 235 -12.31 -20.63 14.64
N ALA A 236 -11.01 -20.78 14.35
CA ALA A 236 -10.53 -21.17 13.03
C ALA A 236 -9.30 -22.07 13.10
N LYS A 237 -9.10 -22.88 12.07
CA LYS A 237 -7.89 -23.70 11.91
C LYS A 237 -6.67 -22.84 11.63
N THR A 238 -6.86 -21.77 10.87
CA THR A 238 -5.79 -20.87 10.41
C THR A 238 -6.13 -19.41 10.69
N LEU A 239 -5.13 -18.63 11.05
CA LEU A 239 -5.22 -17.17 11.25
C LEU A 239 -4.33 -16.45 10.24
N VAL A 240 -4.85 -15.36 9.67
CA VAL A 240 -4.07 -14.42 8.86
C VAL A 240 -4.09 -13.03 9.49
N LEU A 241 -2.91 -12.44 9.71
CA LEU A 241 -2.73 -11.09 10.23
C LEU A 241 -2.36 -10.14 9.08
N GLY A 242 -3.35 -9.35 8.61
CA GLY A 242 -3.23 -8.38 7.53
C GLY A 242 -3.28 -6.91 8.00
N CYS A 243 -2.87 -6.62 9.24
CA CYS A 243 -3.07 -5.31 9.89
C CYS A 243 -1.98 -4.27 9.55
N ASN A 244 -0.87 -4.67 8.95
CA ASN A 244 0.26 -3.81 8.60
C ASN A 244 0.68 -2.89 9.78
N ALA A 245 0.72 -1.56 9.58
CA ALA A 245 1.12 -0.58 10.60
C ALA A 245 0.18 -0.54 11.83
N TYR A 246 -1.01 -1.12 11.74
CA TYR A 246 -2.05 -1.09 12.77
C TYR A 246 -2.14 -2.37 13.61
N LEU A 247 -1.17 -3.29 13.49
CA LEU A 247 -1.16 -4.56 14.25
C LEU A 247 -1.08 -4.35 15.77
N ASN A 248 -0.49 -3.25 16.21
CA ASN A 248 -0.38 -2.86 17.62
C ASN A 248 0.19 -3.97 18.52
N ASN A 249 -0.57 -4.35 19.56
CA ASN A 249 -0.15 -5.34 20.56
C ASN A 249 -0.65 -6.76 20.26
N LEU A 250 -1.37 -6.99 19.15
CA LEU A 250 -1.90 -8.32 18.82
C LEU A 250 -0.79 -9.36 18.63
N ASN A 251 0.34 -8.93 18.07
CA ASN A 251 1.56 -9.72 18.01
C ASN A 251 2.79 -8.79 18.16
N PRO A 252 3.47 -8.79 19.32
CA PRO A 252 4.61 -7.91 19.59
C PRO A 252 5.82 -8.16 18.69
N GLU A 253 6.08 -9.40 18.29
CA GLU A 253 7.19 -9.75 17.39
C GLU A 253 7.02 -9.09 16.03
N LEU A 254 5.89 -9.31 15.39
CA LEU A 254 5.57 -8.71 14.09
C LEU A 254 5.50 -7.18 14.17
N SER A 255 4.87 -6.66 15.22
CA SER A 255 4.76 -5.21 15.44
C SER A 255 6.13 -4.53 15.57
N GLY A 256 7.13 -5.22 16.15
CA GLY A 256 8.50 -4.73 16.26
C GLY A 256 9.26 -4.63 14.93
N LYS A 257 8.82 -5.34 13.90
CA LYS A 257 9.43 -5.38 12.56
C LYS A 257 8.87 -4.32 11.60
N VAL A 258 7.86 -3.55 12.02
CA VAL A 258 7.21 -2.52 11.20
C VAL A 258 7.36 -1.17 11.86
N LEU A 259 7.79 -0.18 11.10
CA LEU A 259 7.81 1.22 11.50
C LEU A 259 6.59 1.92 10.89
N PRO A 260 5.63 2.39 11.69
CA PRO A 260 4.58 3.27 11.21
C PRO A 260 5.14 4.64 10.84
N ALA A 261 4.90 5.10 9.62
CA ALA A 261 5.26 6.44 9.17
C ALA A 261 4.03 7.13 8.58
N GLY A 262 3.81 8.39 8.95
CA GLY A 262 2.75 9.21 8.38
C GLY A 262 3.10 9.65 6.97
N SER A 263 2.16 9.54 6.04
CA SER A 263 2.22 10.09 4.70
C SER A 263 0.96 10.89 4.41
N TYR A 264 1.07 11.96 3.63
CA TYR A 264 0.02 12.97 3.50
C TYR A 264 -0.30 13.26 2.04
N ILE A 265 -1.57 13.56 1.80
CA ILE A 265 -2.09 13.91 0.47
C ILE A 265 -3.00 15.12 0.61
N ILE A 266 -2.91 16.02 -0.35
CA ILE A 266 -3.86 17.11 -0.58
C ILE A 266 -4.54 16.91 -1.93
N ALA A 267 -5.80 17.35 -2.03
CA ALA A 267 -6.52 17.39 -3.29
C ALA A 267 -7.04 18.81 -3.53
N THR A 268 -6.75 19.35 -4.70
CA THR A 268 -7.23 20.68 -5.12
C THR A 268 -8.75 20.67 -5.31
N GLU A 269 -9.35 21.83 -5.49
CA GLU A 269 -10.62 21.95 -6.19
C GLU A 269 -10.56 21.34 -7.59
N PRO A 270 -11.70 20.98 -8.25
CA PRO A 270 -11.69 20.53 -9.62
C PRO A 270 -11.05 21.57 -10.54
N LEU A 271 -10.04 21.16 -11.31
CA LEU A 271 -9.37 22.01 -12.28
C LEU A 271 -10.18 22.05 -13.60
N SER A 272 -10.01 23.12 -14.38
CA SER A 272 -10.51 23.13 -15.75
C SER A 272 -9.81 22.03 -16.57
N GLU A 273 -10.39 21.63 -17.68
CA GLU A 273 -9.78 20.66 -18.60
C GLU A 273 -8.43 21.15 -19.10
N GLU A 274 -8.32 22.44 -19.43
CA GLU A 274 -7.10 23.08 -19.86
C GLU A 274 -6.02 23.05 -18.74
N GLN A 275 -6.40 23.41 -17.51
CA GLN A 275 -5.47 23.34 -16.37
C GLN A 275 -4.99 21.91 -16.10
N ALA A 276 -5.90 20.95 -16.09
CA ALA A 276 -5.57 19.55 -15.85
C ALA A 276 -4.63 19.00 -16.93
N HIS A 277 -4.93 19.30 -18.21
CA HIS A 277 -4.08 18.92 -19.34
C HIS A 277 -2.71 19.60 -19.28
N ALA A 278 -2.65 20.88 -18.87
CA ALA A 278 -1.37 21.58 -18.72
C ALA A 278 -0.49 20.99 -17.60
N LEU A 279 -1.08 20.37 -16.58
CA LEU A 279 -0.31 19.72 -15.50
C LEU A 279 0.14 18.30 -15.88
N LEU A 280 -0.77 17.48 -16.39
CA LEU A 280 -0.53 16.06 -16.72
C LEU A 280 -1.21 15.71 -18.05
N PRO A 281 -0.56 16.05 -19.19
CA PRO A 281 -1.14 15.94 -20.53
C PRO A 281 -1.67 14.55 -20.89
N GLN A 282 -1.01 13.50 -20.39
CA GLN A 282 -1.37 12.11 -20.65
C GLN A 282 -2.14 11.45 -19.49
N ASN A 283 -2.53 12.23 -18.47
CA ASN A 283 -3.22 11.73 -17.28
C ASN A 283 -2.49 10.53 -16.61
N MET A 284 -1.17 10.51 -16.68
CA MET A 284 -0.35 9.49 -16.01
C MET A 284 -0.21 9.81 -14.52
N ALA A 285 -0.05 8.78 -13.70
CA ALA A 285 0.51 8.96 -12.37
C ALA A 285 2.01 9.18 -12.47
N VAL A 286 2.57 9.98 -11.60
CA VAL A 286 4.00 10.27 -11.60
C VAL A 286 4.58 10.26 -10.18
N CYS A 287 5.87 9.92 -10.07
CA CYS A 287 6.60 9.92 -8.81
C CYS A 287 8.05 10.35 -9.05
N ASP A 288 8.60 11.19 -8.17
CA ASP A 288 10.00 11.61 -8.27
C ASP A 288 10.95 10.68 -7.47
N GLN A 289 12.27 10.87 -7.62
CA GLN A 289 13.30 10.02 -7.04
C GLN A 289 13.91 10.57 -5.74
N ARG A 290 13.25 11.53 -5.09
CA ARG A 290 13.74 12.04 -3.81
C ARG A 290 13.52 11.02 -2.67
N VAL A 291 14.32 11.10 -1.62
CA VAL A 291 14.16 10.25 -0.43
C VAL A 291 12.79 10.44 0.22
N ALA A 292 12.33 11.69 0.31
CA ALA A 292 10.95 12.04 0.65
C ALA A 292 10.25 12.45 -0.65
N LEU A 293 9.94 11.42 -1.46
CA LEU A 293 9.39 11.58 -2.80
C LEU A 293 8.08 12.38 -2.81
N ASP A 294 7.88 13.13 -3.89
CA ASP A 294 6.58 13.67 -4.25
C ASP A 294 5.97 12.78 -5.33
N TYR A 295 4.69 12.48 -5.17
CA TYR A 295 3.92 11.72 -6.14
C TYR A 295 2.57 12.37 -6.36
N TYR A 296 2.08 12.34 -7.59
CA TYR A 296 0.82 12.99 -7.91
C TYR A 296 0.15 12.41 -9.14
N ARG A 297 -1.13 12.69 -9.26
CA ARG A 297 -1.99 12.30 -10.38
C ARG A 297 -3.26 13.13 -10.41
N LEU A 298 -4.02 13.06 -11.48
CA LEU A 298 -5.37 13.60 -11.51
C LEU A 298 -6.39 12.57 -10.97
N SER A 299 -7.46 13.07 -10.37
CA SER A 299 -8.67 12.30 -10.09
C SER A 299 -9.61 12.29 -11.30
N ALA A 300 -10.65 11.45 -11.27
CA ALA A 300 -11.65 11.38 -12.32
C ALA A 300 -12.37 12.73 -12.57
N ASP A 301 -12.53 13.55 -11.53
CA ASP A 301 -13.10 14.90 -11.60
C ASP A 301 -12.02 16.00 -11.74
N ARG A 302 -10.84 15.65 -12.23
CA ARG A 302 -9.71 16.56 -12.54
C ARG A 302 -9.14 17.35 -11.37
N ARG A 303 -9.15 16.82 -10.16
CA ARG A 303 -8.38 17.38 -9.05
C ARG A 303 -6.94 16.90 -9.12
N LEU A 304 -5.98 17.76 -8.82
CA LEU A 304 -4.62 17.30 -8.55
C LEU A 304 -4.58 16.67 -7.15
N LEU A 305 -4.33 15.36 -7.07
CA LEU A 305 -4.00 14.67 -5.84
C LEU A 305 -2.48 14.68 -5.70
N PHE A 306 -1.97 15.46 -4.75
CA PHE A 306 -0.54 15.63 -4.52
C PHE A 306 -0.17 15.01 -3.17
N GLY A 307 0.66 13.98 -3.21
CA GLY A 307 1.13 13.24 -2.06
C GLY A 307 2.63 13.30 -1.92
N GLY A 308 3.10 12.99 -0.72
CA GLY A 308 4.52 12.98 -0.42
C GLY A 308 4.77 13.11 1.06
N ALA A 309 5.99 13.49 1.38
CA ALA A 309 6.49 13.69 2.72
C ALA A 309 6.22 12.51 3.67
N CYS A 310 7.22 12.09 4.40
CA CYS A 310 7.08 11.10 5.46
C CYS A 310 7.36 11.77 6.81
N HIS A 311 6.49 11.52 7.78
CA HIS A 311 6.69 11.98 9.14
C HIS A 311 6.81 10.79 10.10
N TYR A 312 7.96 10.68 10.74
CA TYR A 312 8.33 9.51 11.55
C TYR A 312 8.04 9.67 13.04
N SER A 313 7.50 10.82 13.47
CA SER A 313 7.23 11.09 14.89
C SER A 313 5.97 10.39 15.41
N GLY A 314 5.16 9.78 14.53
CA GLY A 314 3.85 9.23 14.87
C GLY A 314 2.79 10.29 15.17
N ARG A 315 3.05 11.56 14.85
CA ARG A 315 2.10 12.68 14.98
C ARG A 315 1.87 13.31 13.63
N ASP A 316 0.61 13.52 13.28
CA ASP A 316 0.26 14.24 12.07
C ASP A 316 0.53 15.75 12.20
N PRO A 317 0.86 16.46 11.09
CA PRO A 317 0.84 17.91 11.07
C PRO A 317 -0.52 18.43 11.51
N LYS A 318 -0.54 19.58 12.19
CA LYS A 318 -1.79 20.22 12.60
C LYS A 318 -2.62 20.66 11.39
N ASP A 319 -1.96 21.08 10.35
CA ASP A 319 -2.53 21.46 9.06
C ASP A 319 -1.69 20.80 7.95
N ILE A 320 -2.28 19.80 7.32
CA ILE A 320 -1.63 19.04 6.25
C ILE A 320 -1.52 19.90 4.99
N ALA A 321 -2.50 20.72 4.68
CA ALA A 321 -2.46 21.59 3.51
C ALA A 321 -1.33 22.62 3.66
N ALA A 322 -1.21 23.29 4.80
CA ALA A 322 -0.09 24.21 5.06
C ALA A 322 1.28 23.54 4.94
N TYR A 323 1.38 22.24 5.26
CA TYR A 323 2.61 21.46 5.15
C TYR A 323 2.92 21.02 3.70
N MET A 324 1.89 20.69 2.91
CA MET A 324 2.02 20.11 1.57
C MET A 324 1.99 21.16 0.44
N CYS A 325 1.22 22.25 0.58
CA CYS A 325 1.11 23.27 -0.47
C CYS A 325 2.45 23.85 -0.94
N PRO A 326 3.44 24.18 -0.08
CA PRO A 326 4.72 24.65 -0.56
C PRO A 326 5.43 23.67 -1.49
N LYS A 327 5.29 22.34 -1.24
CA LYS A 327 5.87 21.29 -2.08
C LYS A 327 5.15 21.18 -3.41
N MET A 328 3.83 21.27 -3.41
CA MET A 328 3.03 21.29 -4.63
C MET A 328 3.37 22.51 -5.50
N LEU A 329 3.50 23.69 -4.90
CA LEU A 329 3.84 24.92 -5.61
C LEU A 329 5.29 24.96 -6.11
N ASP A 330 6.20 24.23 -5.48
CA ASP A 330 7.57 24.04 -5.96
C ASP A 330 7.60 23.20 -7.26
N VAL A 331 6.65 22.29 -7.43
CA VAL A 331 6.47 21.51 -8.67
C VAL A 331 5.60 22.26 -9.69
N PHE A 332 4.51 22.88 -9.23
CA PHE A 332 3.50 23.53 -10.06
C PHE A 332 3.21 24.96 -9.58
N PRO A 333 4.12 25.93 -9.81
CA PRO A 333 3.91 27.34 -9.41
C PRO A 333 2.66 27.96 -10.04
N GLN A 334 2.19 27.45 -11.18
CA GLN A 334 0.96 27.87 -11.85
C GLN A 334 -0.33 27.57 -11.04
N LEU A 335 -0.24 26.74 -10.00
CA LEU A 335 -1.36 26.50 -9.07
C LEU A 335 -1.38 27.47 -7.88
N SER A 336 -0.65 28.57 -7.95
CA SER A 336 -0.72 29.61 -6.92
C SER A 336 -2.15 30.13 -6.78
N GLY A 337 -2.68 30.06 -5.55
CA GLY A 337 -4.06 30.46 -5.25
C GLY A 337 -5.13 29.39 -5.46
N VAL A 338 -4.78 28.18 -5.94
CA VAL A 338 -5.72 27.07 -6.03
C VAL A 338 -6.25 26.70 -4.64
N LYS A 339 -7.53 26.42 -4.54
CA LYS A 339 -8.14 25.97 -3.30
C LYS A 339 -7.85 24.50 -3.04
N ILE A 340 -7.54 24.16 -1.80
CA ILE A 340 -7.45 22.76 -1.34
C ILE A 340 -8.76 22.35 -0.70
N ASP A 341 -9.47 21.44 -1.35
CA ASP A 341 -10.77 20.96 -0.86
C ASP A 341 -10.63 19.81 0.14
N TYR A 342 -9.59 18.96 -0.03
CA TYR A 342 -9.36 17.81 0.85
C TYR A 342 -7.90 17.72 1.26
N GLN A 343 -7.70 17.28 2.50
CA GLN A 343 -6.39 16.95 3.04
C GLN A 343 -6.51 15.76 3.99
N TRP A 344 -5.62 14.78 3.87
CA TRP A 344 -5.65 13.61 4.75
C TRP A 344 -4.28 12.97 4.91
N GLY A 345 -4.17 12.15 5.95
CA GLY A 345 -3.00 11.34 6.23
C GLY A 345 -3.34 9.88 6.39
N GLY A 346 -2.33 9.04 6.29
CA GLY A 346 -2.39 7.62 6.54
C GLY A 346 -1.05 7.09 7.03
N MET A 347 -1.09 5.97 7.77
CA MET A 347 0.13 5.31 8.22
C MET A 347 0.56 4.26 7.20
N ILE A 348 1.77 4.41 6.67
CA ILE A 348 2.45 3.35 5.92
C ILE A 348 3.27 2.48 6.88
N GLY A 349 3.34 1.19 6.61
CA GLY A 349 4.20 0.26 7.36
C GLY A 349 5.53 0.08 6.63
N ILE A 350 6.62 0.52 7.25
CA ILE A 350 7.96 0.42 6.67
C ILE A 350 8.72 -0.73 7.33
N GLY A 351 9.23 -1.67 6.55
CA GLY A 351 10.20 -2.67 6.95
C GLY A 351 11.63 -2.15 6.84
N ALA A 352 12.55 -2.64 7.69
CA ALA A 352 13.94 -2.17 7.69
C ALA A 352 14.65 -2.38 6.34
N ASN A 353 14.31 -3.44 5.62
CA ASN A 353 14.86 -3.77 4.30
C ASN A 353 13.96 -3.33 3.13
N ARG A 354 12.85 -2.65 3.41
CA ARG A 354 11.87 -2.13 2.45
C ARG A 354 11.20 -3.17 1.55
N LEU A 355 11.28 -4.46 1.89
CA LEU A 355 10.52 -5.53 1.24
C LEU A 355 9.30 -5.93 2.06
N PRO A 356 8.21 -6.38 1.43
CA PRO A 356 7.06 -6.93 2.11
C PRO A 356 7.44 -8.13 2.99
N GLN A 357 6.88 -8.17 4.18
CA GLN A 357 7.04 -9.28 5.11
C GLN A 357 5.85 -10.21 4.94
N ILE A 358 6.04 -11.29 4.19
CA ILE A 358 5.04 -12.34 3.95
C ILE A 358 5.59 -13.63 4.55
N GLY A 359 4.83 -14.25 5.47
CA GLY A 359 5.35 -15.43 6.16
C GLY A 359 4.34 -16.04 7.11
N ARG A 360 4.83 -16.97 7.93
CA ARG A 360 4.10 -17.60 9.05
C ARG A 360 4.93 -17.50 10.33
N LEU A 361 4.27 -17.49 11.47
CA LEU A 361 4.96 -17.48 12.76
C LEU A 361 5.69 -18.81 12.98
N LYS A 362 6.92 -18.73 13.50
CA LYS A 362 7.75 -19.92 13.74
C LYS A 362 7.12 -20.88 14.79
N ASP A 363 6.63 -20.28 15.87
CA ASP A 363 6.08 -21.04 17.00
C ASP A 363 4.57 -21.32 16.86
N GLN A 364 3.91 -20.76 15.83
CA GLN A 364 2.50 -20.93 15.51
C GLN A 364 2.35 -21.13 14.00
N PRO A 365 2.57 -22.36 13.49
CA PRO A 365 2.67 -22.62 12.04
C PRO A 365 1.34 -22.43 11.30
N ASN A 366 0.22 -22.35 12.00
CA ASN A 366 -1.10 -22.03 11.47
C ASN A 366 -1.43 -20.51 11.50
N VAL A 367 -0.46 -19.65 11.86
CA VAL A 367 -0.62 -18.19 11.86
C VAL A 367 0.26 -17.58 10.77
N TYR A 368 -0.39 -17.00 9.77
CA TYR A 368 0.23 -16.34 8.63
C TYR A 368 0.12 -14.83 8.77
N TYR A 369 0.99 -14.09 8.06
CA TYR A 369 0.96 -12.64 8.08
C TYR A 369 1.46 -12.02 6.78
N ALA A 370 0.98 -10.80 6.51
CA ALA A 370 1.50 -9.94 5.45
C ALA A 370 1.49 -8.49 5.92
N GLN A 371 2.67 -7.83 5.87
CA GLN A 371 2.87 -6.47 6.38
C GLN A 371 4.10 -5.77 5.79
N ALA A 372 4.35 -4.51 6.15
CA ALA A 372 5.58 -3.75 5.87
C ALA A 372 5.86 -3.52 4.38
N TYR A 373 4.87 -3.08 3.63
CA TYR A 373 4.99 -2.83 2.18
C TYR A 373 5.78 -1.57 1.81
N SER A 374 6.21 -0.78 2.80
CA SER A 374 7.14 0.35 2.65
C SER A 374 6.74 1.40 1.61
N GLY A 375 5.43 1.67 1.47
CA GLY A 375 4.88 2.61 0.49
C GLY A 375 4.53 1.99 -0.87
N HIS A 376 4.93 0.75 -1.15
CA HIS A 376 4.71 0.03 -2.41
C HIS A 376 3.66 -1.08 -2.27
N GLY A 377 2.46 -0.73 -1.77
CA GLY A 377 1.52 -1.72 -1.27
C GLY A 377 0.32 -2.03 -2.17
N VAL A 378 -0.03 -1.21 -3.16
CA VAL A 378 -1.28 -1.42 -3.91
C VAL A 378 -1.29 -2.76 -4.63
N ASN A 379 -0.27 -3.05 -5.41
CA ASN A 379 -0.10 -4.33 -6.12
C ASN A 379 0.47 -5.44 -5.23
N ALA A 380 1.49 -5.13 -4.40
CA ALA A 380 2.17 -6.13 -3.58
C ALA A 380 1.27 -6.81 -2.54
N THR A 381 0.19 -6.16 -2.09
CA THR A 381 -0.82 -6.74 -1.20
C THR A 381 -1.67 -7.80 -1.90
N HIS A 382 -1.94 -7.62 -3.19
CA HIS A 382 -2.69 -8.59 -4.00
C HIS A 382 -1.85 -9.85 -4.23
N LEU A 383 -0.58 -9.68 -4.58
CA LEU A 383 0.36 -10.80 -4.64
C LEU A 383 0.47 -11.51 -3.28
N ALA A 384 0.59 -10.76 -2.18
CA ALA A 384 0.65 -11.34 -0.84
C ALA A 384 -0.60 -12.20 -0.54
N GLY A 385 -1.79 -11.72 -0.90
CA GLY A 385 -3.04 -12.47 -0.75
C GLY A 385 -3.02 -13.80 -1.50
N LYS A 386 -2.57 -13.80 -2.76
CA LYS A 386 -2.38 -15.00 -3.57
C LYS A 386 -1.41 -15.98 -2.91
N LEU A 387 -0.19 -15.52 -2.56
CA LEU A 387 0.84 -16.38 -1.97
C LEU A 387 0.42 -16.97 -0.62
N LEU A 388 -0.26 -16.20 0.24
CA LEU A 388 -0.80 -16.69 1.49
C LEU A 388 -1.87 -17.75 1.25
N ALA A 389 -2.78 -17.52 0.31
CA ALA A 389 -3.83 -18.49 0.01
C ALA A 389 -3.28 -19.79 -0.58
N GLU A 390 -2.28 -19.72 -1.46
CA GLU A 390 -1.57 -20.89 -1.97
C GLU A 390 -0.92 -21.70 -0.84
N ALA A 391 -0.18 -21.03 0.05
CA ALA A 391 0.47 -21.68 1.18
C ALA A 391 -0.53 -22.33 2.17
N ILE A 392 -1.65 -21.64 2.46
CA ILE A 392 -2.69 -22.13 3.37
C ILE A 392 -3.45 -23.32 2.77
N SER A 393 -3.70 -23.32 1.46
CA SER A 393 -4.40 -24.41 0.76
C SER A 393 -3.49 -25.58 0.37
N GLY A 394 -2.20 -25.53 0.71
CA GLY A 394 -1.23 -26.59 0.39
C GLY A 394 -0.79 -26.60 -1.07
N GLN A 395 -1.03 -25.54 -1.82
CA GLN A 395 -0.52 -25.34 -3.17
C GLN A 395 0.88 -24.74 -3.08
N HIS A 396 1.90 -25.46 -3.47
CA HIS A 396 3.29 -25.01 -3.38
C HIS A 396 3.76 -24.39 -4.71
N SER A 397 3.61 -23.09 -4.86
CA SER A 397 4.17 -22.34 -6.01
C SER A 397 5.63 -21.91 -5.82
N GLY A 398 6.20 -22.11 -4.63
CA GLY A 398 7.54 -21.63 -4.26
C GLY A 398 7.64 -20.13 -3.98
N GLY A 399 6.67 -19.33 -4.42
CA GLY A 399 6.66 -17.87 -4.23
C GLY A 399 6.59 -17.47 -2.76
N PHE A 400 5.70 -18.10 -1.98
CA PHE A 400 5.62 -17.89 -0.54
C PHE A 400 6.96 -18.15 0.16
N ASP A 401 7.62 -19.24 -0.17
CA ASP A 401 8.91 -19.63 0.44
C ASP A 401 10.02 -18.63 0.12
N LEU A 402 10.03 -18.02 -1.06
CA LEU A 402 11.00 -16.96 -1.39
C LEU A 402 10.83 -15.76 -0.45
N PHE A 403 9.62 -15.27 -0.27
CA PHE A 403 9.35 -14.17 0.66
C PHE A 403 9.64 -14.54 2.11
N ALA A 404 9.27 -15.76 2.54
CA ALA A 404 9.49 -16.25 3.90
C ALA A 404 10.99 -16.41 4.25
N ARG A 405 11.87 -16.57 3.25
CA ARG A 405 13.33 -16.65 3.41
C ARG A 405 14.00 -15.28 3.54
N VAL A 406 13.35 -14.19 3.16
CA VAL A 406 13.91 -12.84 3.30
C VAL A 406 14.06 -12.52 4.78
N PRO A 407 15.27 -12.16 5.26
CA PRO A 407 15.48 -11.82 6.66
C PRO A 407 14.87 -10.45 7.00
N HIS A 408 14.04 -10.42 8.03
CA HIS A 408 13.43 -9.20 8.54
C HIS A 408 13.82 -8.97 9.98
N ILE A 409 14.56 -7.88 10.23
CA ILE A 409 15.02 -7.53 11.56
C ILE A 409 13.94 -6.77 12.35
N THR A 410 13.96 -6.93 13.66
CA THR A 410 13.22 -6.08 14.58
C THR A 410 13.95 -4.75 14.73
N PHE A 411 13.22 -3.64 14.65
CA PHE A 411 13.81 -2.32 14.85
C PHE A 411 14.43 -2.20 16.26
N PRO A 412 15.61 -1.58 16.40
CA PRO A 412 16.26 -1.39 17.71
C PRO A 412 15.31 -0.71 18.71
N GLY A 413 15.21 -1.31 19.92
CA GLY A 413 14.25 -0.86 20.93
C GLY A 413 12.78 -1.12 20.64
N GLY A 414 12.50 -1.94 19.61
CA GLY A 414 11.14 -2.36 19.22
C GLY A 414 10.21 -1.16 19.02
N LYS A 415 8.97 -1.28 19.46
CA LYS A 415 7.95 -0.24 19.29
C LYS A 415 8.22 1.08 20.03
N HIS A 416 9.12 1.09 21.04
CA HIS A 416 9.33 2.26 21.89
C HIS A 416 10.40 3.21 21.34
N LEU A 417 11.49 2.70 20.76
CA LEU A 417 12.61 3.51 20.29
C LEU A 417 12.72 3.63 18.76
N ARG A 418 11.98 2.82 17.99
CA ARG A 418 12.06 2.81 16.51
C ARG A 418 11.82 4.20 15.88
N SER A 419 10.82 4.96 16.35
CA SER A 419 10.50 6.29 15.80
C SER A 419 11.55 7.36 16.16
N PRO A 420 12.01 7.50 17.42
CA PRO A 420 13.10 8.42 17.76
C PRO A 420 14.41 8.11 17.04
N LEU A 421 14.82 6.84 16.97
CA LEU A 421 16.06 6.44 16.31
C LEU A 421 16.02 6.71 14.80
N LEU A 422 14.88 6.47 14.16
CA LEU A 422 14.74 6.78 12.75
C LEU A 422 14.71 8.29 12.49
N ALA A 423 14.06 9.09 13.34
CA ALA A 423 14.09 10.55 13.22
C ALA A 423 15.54 11.09 13.22
N LEU A 424 16.39 10.52 14.07
CA LEU A 424 17.82 10.84 14.08
C LEU A 424 18.54 10.39 12.79
N GLY A 425 18.26 9.17 12.31
CA GLY A 425 18.80 8.66 11.05
C GLY A 425 18.40 9.51 9.84
N MET A 426 17.14 9.94 9.76
CA MET A 426 16.65 10.81 8.69
C MET A 426 17.24 12.21 8.74
N LEU A 427 17.48 12.75 9.94
CA LEU A 427 18.20 14.02 10.08
C LEU A 427 19.62 13.91 9.50
N TRP A 428 20.32 12.81 9.79
CA TRP A 428 21.63 12.51 9.23
C TRP A 428 21.60 12.41 7.69
N HIS A 429 20.61 11.73 7.11
CA HIS A 429 20.47 11.64 5.66
C HIS A 429 20.19 13.00 5.01
N ARG A 430 19.30 13.81 5.59
CA ARG A 430 19.05 15.19 5.10
C ARG A 430 20.32 16.06 5.12
N LEU A 431 21.15 15.93 6.14
CA LEU A 431 22.44 16.63 6.20
C LEU A 431 23.39 16.18 5.08
N LYS A 432 23.38 14.89 4.71
CA LYS A 432 24.16 14.36 3.58
C LYS A 432 23.64 14.78 2.20
N GLU A 433 22.37 15.09 2.05
CA GLU A 433 21.79 15.60 0.79
C GLU A 433 22.15 17.07 0.54
N LEU A 434 22.54 17.82 1.58
CA LEU A 434 22.97 19.22 1.50
C LEU A 434 24.47 19.39 1.14
N VAL A 435 25.22 18.30 1.19
CA VAL A 435 26.64 18.21 0.82
C VAL A 435 26.78 17.40 -0.47
#